data_752960ddcba944b47d45abf115f2b058
#
_entry.id   752960ddcba944b47d45abf115f2b058
#
_cell.length_a   1.000
_cell.length_b   1.000
_cell.length_c   1.000
_cell.angle_alpha   90.00
_cell.angle_beta   90.00
_cell.angle_gamma   90.00
#
_symmetry.space_group_name_H-M   'P 1'
#
loop_
_entity.id
_entity.type
_entity.pdbx_description
1 polymer ?
#
loop_
_entity_poly.entity_id
_entity_poly.type
_entity_poly.pdbx_seq_one_letter_code
_entity_poly.pdbx_strand_id
1 'polypeptide(L)'
;MKRIIIFLSLIAIGCQSNLSEMPRQAGQASSELMNGLEAMHHVRFEEARKSFKEGIEKDPNCASCYLNLGNAEQDRVLRRGYFETALDIAEKGHPETKLIESAVDWINGEGGRFEAFPELYKKYKGDKFLASGAYRYLQFNDQIEEGRELLLEAGERLNAGHLYNLLAYSYFWNAENDEEYNRGLPYIEKYIELNPNEANAYDSLAEFYLNKGDFDAALANYQLAFEVDPEFEWATRNLAVAKHQKKMASEDALIMPWSSDSEDAKNLFNNGMWQLYNLEWELANDSFAAAIDIDNSFALAYAMRARVNFFLQNQGKVEENLDIAVSMSLNASAEEQKMIMALAKDTEDGTNTFNRVVERLVRKYPDSSFLRFETIFATIDDIGPDAVLRNGKDLYRMNPNFTPALNIMGYAYLQKEEYDNAKESFQEQVRRQSGKANPYDSLGDYYLSVEDNDMALRYFEQSAKMGLKASESKVDSLKSLRDKENNDS
;
A
#
# COMPACT_ATOMS: atom_id res chain seq x y z
N MET A 1 -44.72 -52.67 -5.28
CA MET A 1 -45.03 -51.62 -4.29
C MET A 1 -44.01 -50.48 -4.47
N LYS A 2 -44.43 -49.47 -5.20
CA LYS A 2 -43.63 -48.24 -5.42
C LYS A 2 -43.96 -47.30 -4.25
N ARG A 3 -42.94 -46.95 -3.43
CA ARG A 3 -43.04 -45.90 -2.43
C ARG A 3 -42.78 -44.55 -3.09
N ILE A 4 -43.79 -43.73 -3.18
CA ILE A 4 -43.72 -42.33 -3.57
C ILE A 4 -43.21 -41.57 -2.34
N ILE A 5 -42.00 -40.97 -2.46
CA ILE A 5 -41.44 -40.01 -1.49
C ILE A 5 -41.93 -38.64 -1.94
N ILE A 6 -42.86 -38.06 -1.18
CA ILE A 6 -43.29 -36.68 -1.36
C ILE A 6 -42.26 -35.80 -0.66
N PHE A 7 -41.48 -35.05 -1.44
CA PHE A 7 -40.66 -33.92 -0.93
C PHE A 7 -41.62 -32.77 -0.60
N LEU A 8 -41.90 -32.57 0.68
CA LEU A 8 -42.42 -31.31 1.19
C LEU A 8 -41.33 -30.26 1.13
N SER A 9 -41.35 -29.41 0.10
CA SER A 9 -40.63 -28.15 0.09
C SER A 9 -41.26 -27.22 1.13
N LEU A 10 -40.65 -27.13 2.31
CA LEU A 10 -40.88 -26.04 3.24
C LEU A 10 -40.44 -24.75 2.54
N ILE A 11 -41.39 -24.04 1.99
CA ILE A 11 -41.22 -22.63 1.64
C ILE A 11 -41.08 -21.91 2.99
N ALA A 12 -39.85 -21.64 3.40
CA ALA A 12 -39.59 -20.65 4.41
C ALA A 12 -40.02 -19.29 3.83
N ILE A 13 -41.26 -18.89 4.12
CA ILE A 13 -41.66 -17.49 3.99
C ILE A 13 -40.90 -16.77 5.10
N GLY A 14 -39.61 -16.46 4.84
CA GLY A 14 -38.87 -15.51 5.61
C GLY A 14 -39.60 -14.17 5.53
N CYS A 15 -39.98 -13.60 6.66
CA CYS A 15 -40.31 -12.19 6.75
C CYS A 15 -39.16 -11.40 6.10
N GLN A 16 -39.30 -11.04 4.83
CA GLN A 16 -38.58 -9.90 4.28
C GLN A 16 -39.12 -8.70 5.06
N SER A 17 -38.41 -8.33 6.12
CA SER A 17 -38.55 -6.99 6.66
C SER A 17 -38.39 -6.05 5.46
N ASN A 18 -39.37 -5.19 5.18
CA ASN A 18 -39.26 -4.15 4.16
C ASN A 18 -38.10 -3.23 4.54
N LEU A 19 -36.90 -3.59 4.10
CA LEU A 19 -35.71 -2.77 4.27
C LEU A 19 -35.89 -1.57 3.36
N SER A 20 -36.12 -0.40 3.93
CA SER A 20 -36.31 0.82 3.18
C SER A 20 -34.96 1.34 2.63
N GLU A 21 -34.92 1.60 1.34
CA GLU A 21 -33.90 2.43 0.73
C GLU A 21 -34.23 3.91 0.97
N MET A 22 -33.19 4.75 0.97
CA MET A 22 -33.40 6.19 1.07
C MET A 22 -34.00 6.74 -0.23
N PRO A 23 -35.07 7.51 -0.16
CA PRO A 23 -35.59 8.17 -1.34
C PRO A 23 -34.53 9.11 -1.95
N ARG A 24 -34.49 9.19 -3.28
CA ARG A 24 -33.54 10.02 -4.02
C ARG A 24 -34.23 11.20 -4.67
N GLN A 25 -33.54 12.33 -4.78
CA GLN A 25 -34.01 13.52 -5.51
C GLN A 25 -33.66 13.42 -6.98
N ALA A 26 -34.17 12.40 -7.65
CA ALA A 26 -33.82 12.04 -9.02
C ALA A 26 -34.86 12.51 -10.07
N GLY A 27 -36.07 12.88 -9.66
CA GLY A 27 -37.12 13.26 -10.58
C GLY A 27 -37.33 12.24 -11.71
N GLN A 28 -37.25 12.69 -12.97
CA GLN A 28 -37.38 11.83 -14.15
C GLN A 28 -36.11 11.05 -14.49
N ALA A 29 -34.98 11.32 -13.80
CA ALA A 29 -33.66 10.73 -14.05
C ALA A 29 -33.37 9.48 -13.18
N SER A 30 -34.37 8.85 -12.57
CA SER A 30 -34.14 7.74 -11.65
C SER A 30 -33.38 6.56 -12.26
N SER A 31 -33.62 6.24 -13.53
CA SER A 31 -32.92 5.15 -14.22
C SER A 31 -31.44 5.45 -14.41
N GLU A 32 -31.12 6.64 -14.91
CA GLU A 32 -29.76 7.10 -15.14
C GLU A 32 -28.99 7.24 -13.82
N LEU A 33 -29.64 7.74 -12.78
CA LEU A 33 -29.06 7.78 -11.43
C LEU A 33 -28.70 6.38 -10.94
N MET A 34 -29.59 5.42 -11.04
CA MET A 34 -29.34 4.04 -10.56
C MET A 34 -28.23 3.36 -11.36
N ASN A 35 -28.19 3.55 -12.69
CA ASN A 35 -27.10 3.04 -13.52
C ASN A 35 -25.74 3.64 -13.10
N GLY A 36 -25.69 4.95 -12.84
CA GLY A 36 -24.49 5.62 -12.38
C GLY A 36 -24.05 5.15 -10.99
N LEU A 37 -24.97 4.94 -10.05
CA LEU A 37 -24.66 4.40 -8.73
C LEU A 37 -24.13 2.97 -8.79
N GLU A 38 -24.71 2.12 -9.64
CA GLU A 38 -24.22 0.76 -9.84
C GLU A 38 -22.80 0.75 -10.44
N ALA A 39 -22.57 1.60 -11.45
CA ALA A 39 -21.22 1.78 -12.00
C ALA A 39 -20.21 2.26 -10.96
N MET A 40 -20.59 3.18 -10.06
CA MET A 40 -19.76 3.62 -8.93
C MET A 40 -19.40 2.48 -7.97
N HIS A 41 -20.34 1.58 -7.68
CA HIS A 41 -20.10 0.42 -6.80
C HIS A 41 -19.05 -0.53 -7.37
N HIS A 42 -18.92 -0.58 -8.68
CA HIS A 42 -17.99 -1.45 -9.40
C HIS A 42 -16.77 -0.69 -9.97
N VAL A 43 -16.52 0.54 -9.49
CA VAL A 43 -15.35 1.37 -9.84
C VAL A 43 -15.29 1.77 -11.32
N ARG A 44 -16.42 1.72 -12.04
CA ARG A 44 -16.57 2.14 -13.43
C ARG A 44 -16.88 3.63 -13.51
N PHE A 45 -15.91 4.48 -13.17
CA PHE A 45 -16.13 5.92 -12.95
C PHE A 45 -16.51 6.68 -14.22
N GLU A 46 -15.98 6.32 -15.39
CA GLU A 46 -16.35 6.96 -16.66
C GLU A 46 -17.83 6.70 -17.01
N GLU A 47 -18.26 5.45 -16.87
CA GLU A 47 -19.66 5.06 -17.07
C GLU A 47 -20.59 5.76 -16.07
N ALA A 48 -20.17 5.84 -14.81
CA ALA A 48 -20.92 6.55 -13.78
C ALA A 48 -21.09 8.04 -14.14
N ARG A 49 -20.00 8.73 -14.50
CA ARG A 49 -20.05 10.14 -14.93
C ARG A 49 -20.96 10.34 -16.13
N LYS A 50 -20.91 9.44 -17.11
CA LYS A 50 -21.77 9.47 -18.27
C LYS A 50 -23.24 9.35 -17.86
N SER A 51 -23.59 8.35 -17.08
CA SER A 51 -24.96 8.11 -16.60
C SER A 51 -25.52 9.30 -15.81
N PHE A 52 -24.73 9.88 -14.90
CA PHE A 52 -25.17 11.07 -14.16
C PHE A 52 -25.36 12.29 -15.04
N LYS A 53 -24.52 12.51 -16.07
CA LYS A 53 -24.71 13.59 -17.05
C LYS A 53 -25.97 13.39 -17.88
N GLU A 54 -26.23 12.19 -18.38
CA GLU A 54 -27.47 11.84 -19.08
C GLU A 54 -28.70 12.07 -18.17
N GLY A 55 -28.57 11.76 -16.85
CA GLY A 55 -29.59 12.07 -15.88
C GLY A 55 -29.87 13.57 -15.72
N ILE A 56 -28.83 14.39 -15.70
CA ILE A 56 -28.95 15.86 -15.65
C ILE A 56 -29.56 16.43 -16.95
N GLU A 57 -29.21 15.88 -18.11
CA GLU A 57 -29.81 16.29 -19.41
C GLU A 57 -31.30 15.98 -19.43
N LYS A 58 -31.71 14.84 -18.86
CA LYS A 58 -33.10 14.39 -18.78
C LYS A 58 -33.92 15.16 -17.74
N ASP A 59 -33.33 15.45 -16.60
CA ASP A 59 -33.93 16.27 -15.55
C ASP A 59 -32.89 17.19 -14.89
N PRO A 60 -32.85 18.46 -15.30
CA PRO A 60 -31.91 19.44 -14.72
C PRO A 60 -32.09 19.70 -13.23
N ASN A 61 -33.19 19.26 -12.63
CA ASN A 61 -33.43 19.35 -11.18
C ASN A 61 -33.06 18.05 -10.44
N CYS A 62 -32.35 17.11 -11.06
CA CYS A 62 -31.87 15.91 -10.40
C CYS A 62 -30.72 16.23 -9.41
N ALA A 63 -31.05 16.63 -8.19
CA ALA A 63 -30.03 16.92 -7.16
C ALA A 63 -29.15 15.73 -6.86
N SER A 64 -29.71 14.49 -6.85
CA SER A 64 -28.95 13.25 -6.71
C SER A 64 -27.91 13.05 -7.82
N CYS A 65 -28.24 13.42 -9.08
CA CYS A 65 -27.30 13.30 -10.20
C CYS A 65 -26.11 14.23 -10.03
N TYR A 66 -26.34 15.48 -9.65
CA TYR A 66 -25.27 16.45 -9.39
C TYR A 66 -24.39 16.02 -8.20
N LEU A 67 -25.00 15.58 -7.08
CA LEU A 67 -24.25 15.05 -5.93
C LEU A 67 -23.31 13.92 -6.35
N ASN A 68 -23.83 12.93 -7.10
CA ASN A 68 -23.05 11.74 -7.45
C ASN A 68 -22.07 12.01 -8.61
N LEU A 69 -22.35 12.94 -9.51
CA LEU A 69 -21.38 13.42 -10.47
C LEU A 69 -20.20 14.12 -9.77
N GLY A 70 -20.47 14.94 -8.74
CA GLY A 70 -19.43 15.52 -7.90
C GLY A 70 -18.63 14.46 -7.14
N ASN A 71 -19.25 13.38 -6.66
CA ASN A 71 -18.54 12.26 -6.03
C ASN A 71 -17.63 11.51 -7.01
N ALA A 72 -18.01 11.40 -8.29
CA ALA A 72 -17.23 10.75 -9.34
C ALA A 72 -16.16 11.66 -9.98
N GLU A 73 -16.17 12.97 -9.71
CA GLU A 73 -15.28 13.96 -10.31
C GLU A 73 -13.95 14.04 -9.57
N GLN A 74 -12.84 14.12 -10.31
CA GLN A 74 -11.49 14.27 -9.76
C GLN A 74 -11.07 15.74 -9.62
N ASP A 75 -11.52 16.59 -10.56
CA ASP A 75 -11.23 18.02 -10.49
C ASP A 75 -11.99 18.68 -9.33
N ARG A 76 -11.25 19.31 -8.42
CA ARG A 76 -11.83 19.90 -7.20
C ARG A 76 -12.76 21.07 -7.48
N VAL A 77 -12.49 21.83 -8.54
CA VAL A 77 -13.31 23.00 -8.91
C VAL A 77 -14.64 22.55 -9.50
N LEU A 78 -14.61 21.59 -10.41
CA LEU A 78 -15.82 21.00 -11.00
C LEU A 78 -16.65 20.29 -9.93
N ARG A 79 -16.00 19.50 -9.06
CA ARG A 79 -16.63 18.82 -7.94
C ARG A 79 -17.41 19.80 -7.05
N ARG A 80 -16.77 20.92 -6.66
CA ARG A 80 -17.41 21.97 -5.85
C ARG A 80 -18.65 22.50 -6.57
N GLY A 81 -18.54 22.85 -7.85
CA GLY A 81 -19.66 23.37 -8.63
C GLY A 81 -20.84 22.40 -8.68
N TYR A 82 -20.57 21.10 -8.80
CA TYR A 82 -21.64 20.08 -8.79
C TYR A 82 -22.31 19.97 -7.42
N PHE A 83 -21.57 20.00 -6.31
CA PHE A 83 -22.15 19.97 -4.98
C PHE A 83 -22.97 21.21 -4.67
N GLU A 84 -22.49 22.41 -5.01
CA GLU A 84 -23.22 23.67 -4.85
C GLU A 84 -24.51 23.68 -5.67
N THR A 85 -24.46 23.21 -6.93
CA THR A 85 -25.65 23.05 -7.77
C THR A 85 -26.64 22.07 -7.16
N ALA A 86 -26.16 20.92 -6.65
CA ALA A 86 -27.03 19.98 -5.96
C ALA A 86 -27.74 20.60 -4.77
N LEU A 87 -27.03 21.42 -3.97
CA LEU A 87 -27.59 22.11 -2.81
C LEU A 87 -28.65 23.15 -3.19
N ASP A 88 -28.39 23.93 -4.24
CA ASP A 88 -29.28 24.98 -4.70
C ASP A 88 -30.66 24.45 -5.14
N ILE A 89 -30.68 23.23 -5.72
CA ILE A 89 -31.92 22.60 -6.22
C ILE A 89 -32.52 21.57 -5.25
N ALA A 90 -31.84 21.27 -4.13
CA ALA A 90 -32.28 20.26 -3.18
C ALA A 90 -33.57 20.66 -2.46
N GLU A 91 -34.49 19.70 -2.28
CA GLU A 91 -35.74 19.90 -1.56
C GLU A 91 -35.49 19.99 -0.05
N LYS A 92 -35.94 21.06 0.58
CA LYS A 92 -35.81 21.26 2.04
C LYS A 92 -36.53 20.16 2.80
N GLY A 93 -35.80 19.50 3.71
CA GLY A 93 -36.34 18.43 4.57
C GLY A 93 -36.35 17.06 3.91
N HIS A 94 -35.91 16.93 2.65
CA HIS A 94 -35.68 15.64 2.05
C HIS A 94 -34.43 14.97 2.71
N PRO A 95 -34.46 13.66 3.02
CA PRO A 95 -33.37 12.99 3.74
C PRO A 95 -32.03 13.07 3.02
N GLU A 96 -32.00 13.03 1.70
CA GLU A 96 -30.78 13.11 0.89
C GLU A 96 -30.11 14.50 0.95
N THR A 97 -30.86 15.56 1.29
CA THR A 97 -30.30 16.91 1.44
C THR A 97 -29.19 16.95 2.48
N LYS A 98 -29.26 16.11 3.54
CA LYS A 98 -28.16 15.97 4.52
C LYS A 98 -26.85 15.46 3.88
N LEU A 99 -26.92 14.56 2.89
CA LEU A 99 -25.72 14.10 2.17
C LEU A 99 -25.13 15.23 1.31
N ILE A 100 -26.00 16.03 0.70
CA ILE A 100 -25.59 17.17 -0.16
C ILE A 100 -24.94 18.24 0.71
N GLU A 101 -25.57 18.60 1.84
CA GLU A 101 -25.01 19.54 2.84
C GLU A 101 -23.63 19.06 3.32
N SER A 102 -23.50 17.81 3.75
CA SER A 102 -22.23 17.21 4.18
C SER A 102 -21.15 17.23 3.08
N ALA A 103 -21.52 17.05 1.81
CA ALA A 103 -20.58 17.13 0.71
C ALA A 103 -20.10 18.57 0.45
N VAL A 104 -20.97 19.57 0.60
CA VAL A 104 -20.64 20.99 0.49
C VAL A 104 -19.76 21.42 1.64
N ASP A 105 -20.11 21.07 2.89
CA ASP A 105 -19.31 21.38 4.08
C ASP A 105 -17.89 20.79 3.95
N TRP A 106 -17.80 19.53 3.53
CA TRP A 106 -16.50 18.89 3.31
C TRP A 106 -15.64 19.62 2.26
N ILE A 107 -16.20 19.98 1.10
CA ILE A 107 -15.41 20.62 0.03
C ILE A 107 -14.96 22.04 0.42
N ASN A 108 -15.69 22.68 1.36
CA ASN A 108 -15.37 23.98 1.92
C ASN A 108 -14.44 23.91 3.14
N GLY A 109 -14.17 22.69 3.68
CA GLY A 109 -13.34 22.50 4.87
C GLY A 109 -14.07 22.73 6.20
N GLU A 110 -15.40 22.69 6.20
CA GLU A 110 -16.27 22.98 7.37
C GLU A 110 -16.77 21.73 8.07
N GLY A 111 -16.53 20.51 7.49
CA GLY A 111 -16.99 19.24 8.06
C GLY A 111 -16.39 18.02 7.37
N GLY A 112 -16.73 16.82 7.87
CA GLY A 112 -16.29 15.53 7.32
C GLY A 112 -17.18 15.06 6.17
N ARG A 113 -16.57 14.51 5.11
CA ARG A 113 -17.27 14.06 3.89
C ARG A 113 -18.38 13.03 4.16
N PHE A 114 -18.27 12.23 5.21
CA PHE A 114 -19.15 11.09 5.48
C PHE A 114 -19.98 11.24 6.73
N GLU A 115 -20.06 12.42 7.35
CA GLU A 115 -20.72 12.64 8.64
C GLU A 115 -22.21 12.32 8.64
N ALA A 116 -22.91 12.58 7.54
CA ALA A 116 -24.34 12.31 7.45
C ALA A 116 -24.71 10.83 7.25
N PHE A 117 -23.75 9.98 6.82
CA PHE A 117 -24.04 8.61 6.43
C PHE A 117 -24.48 7.68 7.57
N PRO A 118 -23.88 7.67 8.78
CA PRO A 118 -24.26 6.76 9.84
C PRO A 118 -25.72 6.97 10.31
N GLU A 119 -26.15 8.22 10.45
CA GLU A 119 -27.54 8.53 10.85
C GLU A 119 -28.54 8.05 9.79
N LEU A 120 -28.26 8.34 8.51
CA LEU A 120 -29.13 7.96 7.40
C LEU A 120 -29.16 6.45 7.22
N TYR A 121 -28.01 5.77 7.31
CA TYR A 121 -27.95 4.31 7.20
C TYR A 121 -28.70 3.62 8.35
N LYS A 122 -28.64 4.15 9.56
CA LYS A 122 -29.43 3.64 10.69
C LYS A 122 -30.93 3.65 10.40
N LYS A 123 -31.41 4.64 9.62
CA LYS A 123 -32.80 4.78 9.22
C LYS A 123 -33.15 3.97 7.98
N TYR A 124 -32.24 3.91 6.99
CA TYR A 124 -32.47 3.32 5.67
C TYR A 124 -31.54 2.12 5.46
N LYS A 125 -31.76 1.07 6.24
CA LYS A 125 -30.92 -0.14 6.28
C LYS A 125 -30.89 -0.93 4.95
N GLY A 126 -31.86 -0.72 4.05
CA GLY A 126 -31.92 -1.32 2.72
C GLY A 126 -30.96 -0.70 1.70
N ASP A 127 -30.37 0.43 2.03
CA ASP A 127 -29.58 1.24 1.10
C ASP A 127 -28.09 0.87 1.14
N LYS A 128 -27.61 0.19 0.10
CA LYS A 128 -26.21 -0.26 -0.01
C LYS A 128 -25.21 0.89 -0.19
N PHE A 129 -25.63 2.02 -0.79
CA PHE A 129 -24.80 3.23 -0.91
C PHE A 129 -24.56 3.86 0.48
N LEU A 130 -25.62 3.95 1.30
CA LEU A 130 -25.47 4.43 2.66
C LEU A 130 -24.63 3.50 3.53
N ALA A 131 -24.70 2.18 3.32
CA ALA A 131 -23.84 1.22 4.02
C ALA A 131 -22.35 1.50 3.71
N SER A 132 -22.02 1.70 2.43
CA SER A 132 -20.66 2.03 2.00
C SER A 132 -20.15 3.34 2.59
N GLY A 133 -21.01 4.37 2.63
CA GLY A 133 -20.66 5.67 3.21
C GLY A 133 -20.51 5.63 4.74
N ALA A 134 -21.36 4.86 5.44
CA ALA A 134 -21.26 4.67 6.89
C ALA A 134 -19.97 3.92 7.27
N TYR A 135 -19.59 2.90 6.48
CA TYR A 135 -18.28 2.25 6.64
C TYR A 135 -17.13 3.24 6.50
N ARG A 136 -17.16 4.09 5.47
CA ARG A 136 -16.09 5.09 5.27
C ARG A 136 -16.01 6.09 6.42
N TYR A 137 -17.14 6.49 6.99
CA TYR A 137 -17.16 7.31 8.20
C TYR A 137 -16.45 6.61 9.36
N LEU A 138 -16.76 5.33 9.61
CA LEU A 138 -16.10 4.55 10.67
C LEU A 138 -14.59 4.40 10.41
N GLN A 139 -14.20 4.14 9.17
CA GLN A 139 -12.80 4.04 8.76
C GLN A 139 -12.02 5.34 9.03
N PHE A 140 -12.59 6.50 8.69
CA PHE A 140 -11.96 7.80 8.95
C PHE A 140 -11.87 8.17 10.43
N ASN A 141 -12.64 7.50 11.29
CA ASN A 141 -12.61 7.69 12.73
C ASN A 141 -11.89 6.53 13.46
N ASP A 142 -11.03 5.79 12.77
CA ASP A 142 -10.26 4.62 13.28
C ASP A 142 -11.12 3.51 13.91
N GLN A 143 -12.42 3.46 13.60
CA GLN A 143 -13.36 2.44 14.07
C GLN A 143 -13.41 1.27 13.08
N ILE A 144 -12.25 0.63 12.85
CA ILE A 144 -12.09 -0.35 11.77
C ILE A 144 -12.94 -1.61 12.00
N GLU A 145 -12.97 -2.14 13.23
CA GLU A 145 -13.71 -3.38 13.52
C GLU A 145 -15.22 -3.16 13.42
N GLU A 146 -15.75 -2.04 13.93
CA GLU A 146 -17.17 -1.69 13.78
C GLU A 146 -17.52 -1.50 12.30
N GLY A 147 -16.58 -0.99 11.50
CA GLY A 147 -16.74 -0.86 10.05
C GLY A 147 -16.81 -2.22 9.36
N ARG A 148 -15.96 -3.17 9.75
CA ARG A 148 -15.95 -4.56 9.24
C ARG A 148 -17.26 -5.28 9.59
N GLU A 149 -17.73 -5.17 10.84
CA GLU A 149 -19.00 -5.73 11.27
C GLU A 149 -20.18 -5.16 10.48
N LEU A 150 -20.20 -3.83 10.27
CA LEU A 150 -21.23 -3.17 9.47
C LEU A 150 -21.25 -3.70 8.03
N LEU A 151 -20.07 -3.81 7.38
CA LEU A 151 -19.98 -4.31 6.00
C LEU A 151 -20.40 -5.76 5.88
N LEU A 152 -20.03 -6.61 6.84
CA LEU A 152 -20.42 -8.02 6.85
C LEU A 152 -21.93 -8.16 6.98
N GLU A 153 -22.54 -7.51 8.01
CA GLU A 153 -24.00 -7.53 8.23
C GLU A 153 -24.75 -7.00 7.00
N ALA A 154 -24.29 -5.87 6.43
CA ALA A 154 -24.92 -5.27 5.27
C ALA A 154 -24.75 -6.14 4.01
N GLY A 155 -23.57 -6.70 3.78
CA GLY A 155 -23.28 -7.58 2.65
C GLY A 155 -24.16 -8.82 2.64
N GLU A 156 -24.30 -9.49 3.78
CA GLU A 156 -25.18 -10.65 3.94
C GLU A 156 -26.66 -10.28 3.74
N ARG A 157 -27.11 -9.22 4.41
CA ARG A 157 -28.52 -8.79 4.36
C ARG A 157 -28.97 -8.31 2.99
N LEU A 158 -28.10 -7.57 2.28
CA LEU A 158 -28.41 -6.95 0.99
C LEU A 158 -27.96 -7.80 -0.21
N ASN A 159 -27.25 -8.89 0.03
CA ASN A 159 -26.61 -9.72 -1.00
C ASN A 159 -25.80 -8.87 -2.01
N ALA A 160 -25.01 -7.92 -1.49
CA ALA A 160 -24.33 -6.88 -2.26
C ALA A 160 -22.84 -7.14 -2.36
N GLY A 161 -22.36 -7.63 -3.51
CA GLY A 161 -20.97 -8.05 -3.72
C GLY A 161 -19.94 -6.95 -3.45
N HIS A 162 -20.22 -5.70 -3.86
CA HIS A 162 -19.29 -4.59 -3.62
C HIS A 162 -19.05 -4.28 -2.13
N LEU A 163 -19.98 -4.62 -1.21
CA LEU A 163 -19.77 -4.48 0.23
C LEU A 163 -18.75 -5.51 0.73
N TYR A 164 -18.76 -6.72 0.18
CA TYR A 164 -17.72 -7.71 0.44
C TYR A 164 -16.35 -7.27 -0.12
N ASN A 165 -16.34 -6.59 -1.27
CA ASN A 165 -15.10 -5.99 -1.78
C ASN A 165 -14.53 -4.94 -0.80
N LEU A 166 -15.37 -4.03 -0.31
CA LEU A 166 -14.96 -3.05 0.71
C LEU A 166 -14.47 -3.74 1.99
N LEU A 167 -15.12 -4.82 2.42
CA LEU A 167 -14.71 -5.60 3.59
C LEU A 167 -13.34 -6.27 3.36
N ALA A 168 -13.09 -6.84 2.19
CA ALA A 168 -11.78 -7.39 1.83
C ALA A 168 -10.68 -6.33 1.91
N TYR A 169 -10.92 -5.18 1.29
CA TYR A 169 -9.97 -4.07 1.33
C TYR A 169 -9.76 -3.49 2.74
N SER A 170 -10.75 -3.58 3.63
CA SER A 170 -10.55 -3.17 5.02
C SER A 170 -9.54 -4.05 5.76
N TYR A 171 -9.43 -5.33 5.39
CA TYR A 171 -8.35 -6.21 5.86
C TYR A 171 -7.03 -5.88 5.19
N PHE A 172 -7.03 -5.61 3.87
CA PHE A 172 -5.79 -5.34 3.13
C PHE A 172 -5.11 -4.04 3.58
N TRP A 173 -5.88 -2.97 3.75
CA TRP A 173 -5.32 -1.66 4.12
C TRP A 173 -4.90 -1.56 5.59
N ASN A 174 -5.48 -2.37 6.47
CA ASN A 174 -5.21 -2.30 7.91
C ASN A 174 -4.46 -3.52 8.44
N ALA A 175 -4.01 -4.44 7.56
CA ALA A 175 -3.30 -5.64 7.97
C ALA A 175 -1.93 -5.29 8.58
N GLU A 176 -1.69 -5.81 9.77
CA GLU A 176 -0.39 -5.74 10.45
C GLU A 176 0.53 -6.93 10.07
N ASN A 177 -0.03 -7.96 9.43
CA ASN A 177 0.70 -9.17 9.05
C ASN A 177 -0.06 -9.95 7.97
N ASP A 178 0.61 -10.97 7.41
CA ASP A 178 0.08 -11.84 6.35
C ASP A 178 -1.19 -12.60 6.76
N GLU A 179 -1.33 -13.02 8.01
CA GLU A 179 -2.52 -13.74 8.48
C GLU A 179 -3.75 -12.82 8.40
N GLU A 180 -3.61 -11.60 8.88
CA GLU A 180 -4.69 -10.62 8.81
C GLU A 180 -5.00 -10.22 7.37
N TYR A 181 -3.97 -9.98 6.54
CA TYR A 181 -4.15 -9.71 5.11
C TYR A 181 -4.95 -10.81 4.41
N ASN A 182 -4.61 -12.07 4.68
CA ASN A 182 -5.29 -13.23 4.08
C ASN A 182 -6.77 -13.36 4.51
N ARG A 183 -7.19 -12.75 5.63
CA ARG A 183 -8.60 -12.75 6.07
C ARG A 183 -9.51 -12.02 5.08
N GLY A 184 -8.98 -11.15 4.23
CA GLY A 184 -9.73 -10.48 3.18
C GLY A 184 -10.09 -11.38 1.99
N LEU A 185 -9.29 -12.43 1.70
CA LEU A 185 -9.48 -13.27 0.51
C LEU A 185 -10.88 -13.90 0.37
N PRO A 186 -11.48 -14.53 1.40
CA PRO A 186 -12.81 -15.11 1.28
C PRO A 186 -13.90 -14.10 0.88
N TYR A 187 -13.71 -12.83 1.17
CA TYR A 187 -14.66 -11.78 0.80
C TYR A 187 -14.53 -11.34 -0.64
N ILE A 188 -13.31 -11.37 -1.22
CA ILE A 188 -13.15 -11.19 -2.68
C ILE A 188 -13.79 -12.37 -3.43
N GLU A 189 -13.56 -13.60 -2.97
CA GLU A 189 -14.19 -14.80 -3.55
C GLU A 189 -15.71 -14.69 -3.49
N LYS A 190 -16.28 -14.19 -2.39
CA LYS A 190 -17.71 -13.93 -2.26
C LYS A 190 -18.18 -12.81 -3.22
N TYR A 191 -17.39 -11.79 -3.44
CA TYR A 191 -17.69 -10.76 -4.44
C TYR A 191 -17.78 -11.36 -5.85
N ILE A 192 -16.83 -12.21 -6.24
CA ILE A 192 -16.84 -12.92 -7.54
C ILE A 192 -18.07 -13.84 -7.64
N GLU A 193 -18.39 -14.61 -6.58
CA GLU A 193 -19.57 -15.48 -6.56
C GLU A 193 -20.87 -14.70 -6.86
N LEU A 194 -21.01 -13.52 -6.26
CA LEU A 194 -22.20 -12.68 -6.43
C LEU A 194 -22.19 -11.90 -7.76
N ASN A 195 -21.03 -11.59 -8.30
CA ASN A 195 -20.85 -10.74 -9.47
C ASN A 195 -19.86 -11.36 -10.48
N PRO A 196 -20.12 -12.56 -11.02
CA PRO A 196 -19.16 -13.27 -11.88
C PRO A 196 -18.89 -12.60 -13.24
N ASN A 197 -19.72 -11.65 -13.63
CA ASN A 197 -19.55 -10.87 -14.88
C ASN A 197 -19.04 -9.46 -14.61
N GLU A 198 -18.45 -9.21 -13.43
CA GLU A 198 -17.94 -7.90 -13.06
C GLU A 198 -16.41 -7.90 -13.06
N ALA A 199 -15.80 -7.14 -13.96
CA ALA A 199 -14.35 -7.08 -14.14
C ALA A 199 -13.62 -6.66 -12.86
N ASN A 200 -14.18 -5.71 -12.11
CA ASN A 200 -13.60 -5.25 -10.85
C ASN A 200 -13.46 -6.36 -9.80
N ALA A 201 -14.27 -7.41 -9.84
CA ALA A 201 -14.15 -8.52 -8.90
C ALA A 201 -12.86 -9.32 -9.13
N TYR A 202 -12.52 -9.56 -10.39
CA TYR A 202 -11.28 -10.25 -10.77
C TYR A 202 -10.06 -9.33 -10.65
N ASP A 203 -10.20 -8.03 -10.91
CA ASP A 203 -9.15 -7.04 -10.68
C ASP A 203 -8.76 -6.98 -9.19
N SER A 204 -9.72 -7.00 -8.28
CA SER A 204 -9.49 -7.04 -6.83
C SER A 204 -8.78 -8.33 -6.39
N LEU A 205 -9.13 -9.49 -6.96
CA LEU A 205 -8.44 -10.75 -6.69
C LEU A 205 -7.00 -10.74 -7.24
N ALA A 206 -6.83 -10.15 -8.42
CA ALA A 206 -5.50 -9.98 -9.01
C ALA A 206 -4.60 -9.08 -8.15
N GLU A 207 -5.14 -7.98 -7.63
CA GLU A 207 -4.42 -7.09 -6.71
C GLU A 207 -4.02 -7.80 -5.41
N PHE A 208 -4.91 -8.64 -4.86
CA PHE A 208 -4.57 -9.48 -3.71
C PHE A 208 -3.33 -10.34 -3.98
N TYR A 209 -3.30 -11.08 -5.09
CA TYR A 209 -2.17 -11.93 -5.44
C TYR A 209 -0.91 -11.13 -5.79
N LEU A 210 -1.07 -9.98 -6.46
CA LEU A 210 0.04 -9.08 -6.79
C LEU A 210 0.78 -8.62 -5.52
N ASN A 211 0.02 -8.21 -4.50
CA ASN A 211 0.56 -7.77 -3.22
C ASN A 211 1.19 -8.92 -2.41
N LYS A 212 0.78 -10.15 -2.66
CA LYS A 212 1.42 -11.37 -2.11
C LYS A 212 2.69 -11.79 -2.87
N GLY A 213 3.00 -11.15 -4.01
CA GLY A 213 4.10 -11.54 -4.89
C GLY A 213 3.80 -12.78 -5.75
N ASP A 214 2.57 -13.28 -5.75
CA ASP A 214 2.13 -14.35 -6.65
C ASP A 214 1.75 -13.73 -8.02
N PHE A 215 2.77 -13.43 -8.80
CA PHE A 215 2.61 -12.76 -10.09
C PHE A 215 1.86 -13.61 -11.12
N ASP A 216 1.93 -14.94 -11.04
CA ASP A 216 1.22 -15.82 -11.97
C ASP A 216 -0.27 -15.80 -11.71
N ALA A 217 -0.69 -15.92 -10.46
CA ALA A 217 -2.09 -15.78 -10.07
C ALA A 217 -2.62 -14.35 -10.33
N ALA A 218 -1.82 -13.32 -10.05
CA ALA A 218 -2.17 -11.94 -10.34
C ALA A 218 -2.45 -11.72 -11.83
N LEU A 219 -1.52 -12.16 -12.70
CA LEU A 219 -1.65 -12.03 -14.16
C LEU A 219 -2.87 -12.79 -14.70
N ALA A 220 -3.14 -13.99 -14.20
CA ALA A 220 -4.29 -14.78 -14.62
C ALA A 220 -5.61 -14.04 -14.30
N ASN A 221 -5.72 -13.45 -13.12
CA ASN A 221 -6.93 -12.72 -12.70
C ASN A 221 -7.07 -11.36 -13.39
N TYR A 222 -6.00 -10.59 -13.63
CA TYR A 222 -6.07 -9.38 -14.47
C TYR A 222 -6.47 -9.70 -15.90
N GLN A 223 -6.02 -10.85 -16.45
CA GLN A 223 -6.44 -11.30 -17.76
C GLN A 223 -7.94 -11.63 -17.78
N LEU A 224 -8.47 -12.28 -16.74
CA LEU A 224 -9.91 -12.52 -16.58
C LEU A 224 -10.70 -11.23 -16.49
N ALA A 225 -10.23 -10.24 -15.73
CA ALA A 225 -10.87 -8.92 -15.66
C ALA A 225 -10.98 -8.28 -17.05
N PHE A 226 -9.90 -8.33 -17.84
CA PHE A 226 -9.89 -7.84 -19.22
C PHE A 226 -10.83 -8.63 -20.16
N GLU A 227 -10.93 -9.94 -19.97
CA GLU A 227 -11.84 -10.79 -20.78
C GLU A 227 -13.32 -10.54 -20.44
N VAL A 228 -13.62 -10.24 -19.19
CA VAL A 228 -14.97 -9.90 -18.73
C VAL A 228 -15.39 -8.53 -19.25
N ASP A 229 -14.52 -7.54 -19.19
CA ASP A 229 -14.76 -6.20 -19.69
C ASP A 229 -13.48 -5.56 -20.24
N PRO A 230 -13.27 -5.61 -21.56
CA PRO A 230 -12.11 -4.98 -22.20
C PRO A 230 -12.07 -3.44 -22.08
N GLU A 231 -13.21 -2.80 -21.79
CA GLU A 231 -13.31 -1.35 -21.59
C GLU A 231 -13.13 -0.94 -20.12
N PHE A 232 -13.00 -1.91 -19.21
CA PHE A 232 -12.75 -1.62 -17.80
C PHE A 232 -11.43 -0.86 -17.64
N GLU A 233 -11.53 0.37 -17.14
CA GLU A 233 -10.47 1.39 -17.11
C GLU A 233 -9.13 0.88 -16.55
N TRP A 234 -9.20 0.00 -15.55
CA TRP A 234 -8.04 -0.50 -14.81
C TRP A 234 -7.42 -1.78 -15.38
N ALA A 235 -8.20 -2.61 -16.10
CA ALA A 235 -7.75 -3.94 -16.53
C ALA A 235 -6.46 -3.91 -17.35
N THR A 236 -6.40 -3.09 -18.41
CA THR A 236 -5.21 -2.98 -19.27
C THR A 236 -4.01 -2.42 -18.53
N ARG A 237 -4.23 -1.39 -17.69
CA ARG A 237 -3.18 -0.74 -16.91
C ARG A 237 -2.59 -1.70 -15.90
N ASN A 238 -3.44 -2.36 -15.10
CA ASN A 238 -3.01 -3.25 -14.02
C ASN A 238 -2.33 -4.51 -14.57
N LEU A 239 -2.81 -5.04 -15.69
CA LEU A 239 -2.16 -6.14 -16.39
C LEU A 239 -0.74 -5.76 -16.85
N ALA A 240 -0.55 -4.55 -17.38
CA ALA A 240 0.78 -4.07 -17.77
C ALA A 240 1.71 -3.88 -16.56
N VAL A 241 1.18 -3.34 -15.46
CA VAL A 241 1.90 -3.18 -14.19
C VAL A 241 2.34 -4.54 -13.65
N ALA A 242 1.44 -5.52 -13.59
CA ALA A 242 1.74 -6.87 -13.09
C ALA A 242 2.80 -7.59 -13.95
N LYS A 243 2.72 -7.47 -15.28
CA LYS A 243 3.77 -7.99 -16.20
C LYS A 243 5.13 -7.35 -15.92
N HIS A 244 5.15 -6.03 -15.73
CA HIS A 244 6.40 -5.33 -15.41
C HIS A 244 6.94 -5.78 -14.04
N GLN A 245 6.10 -5.87 -13.00
CA GLN A 245 6.52 -6.32 -11.66
C GLN A 245 7.03 -7.76 -11.67
N LYS A 246 6.35 -8.68 -12.39
CA LYS A 246 6.84 -10.05 -12.57
C LYS A 246 8.21 -10.07 -13.23
N LYS A 247 8.38 -9.29 -14.30
CA LYS A 247 9.68 -9.14 -14.96
C LYS A 247 10.74 -8.65 -13.98
N MET A 248 10.44 -7.58 -13.22
CA MET A 248 11.38 -7.02 -12.25
C MET A 248 11.68 -7.95 -11.07
N ALA A 249 10.75 -8.85 -10.71
CA ALA A 249 10.94 -9.84 -9.66
C ALA A 249 11.70 -11.09 -10.15
N SER A 250 11.58 -11.44 -11.43
CA SER A 250 12.20 -12.64 -12.02
C SER A 250 13.58 -12.42 -12.61
N GLU A 251 13.94 -11.16 -12.90
CA GLU A 251 15.24 -10.83 -13.46
C GLU A 251 16.16 -10.31 -12.35
N ASP A 252 17.42 -10.71 -12.40
CA ASP A 252 18.55 -10.01 -11.79
C ASP A 252 18.66 -8.54 -12.27
N ALA A 253 17.63 -8.01 -12.92
CA ALA A 253 17.49 -6.64 -13.40
C ALA A 253 17.51 -5.59 -12.28
N LEU A 254 17.36 -6.02 -11.03
CA LEU A 254 17.59 -5.19 -9.84
C LEU A 254 19.04 -4.72 -9.72
N ILE A 255 19.98 -5.35 -10.46
CA ILE A 255 21.37 -5.39 -10.12
C ILE A 255 22.16 -5.29 -11.42
N MET A 256 23.32 -4.65 -11.37
CA MET A 256 24.30 -4.84 -12.43
C MET A 256 24.90 -6.26 -12.34
N PRO A 257 25.43 -6.84 -13.45
CA PRO A 257 26.05 -8.16 -13.40
C PRO A 257 27.24 -8.19 -12.44
N TRP A 258 27.20 -9.08 -11.46
CA TRP A 258 28.30 -9.31 -10.52
C TRP A 258 29.37 -10.24 -11.10
N SER A 259 30.62 -10.02 -10.72
CA SER A 259 31.78 -10.76 -11.29
C SER A 259 32.01 -12.15 -10.68
N SER A 260 31.25 -12.55 -9.66
CA SER A 260 31.34 -13.94 -9.18
C SER A 260 30.85 -14.93 -10.24
N ASP A 261 31.54 -16.07 -10.36
CA ASP A 261 31.09 -17.18 -11.21
C ASP A 261 30.08 -18.09 -10.49
N SER A 262 29.90 -17.92 -9.17
CA SER A 262 28.96 -18.70 -8.36
C SER A 262 27.62 -17.97 -8.22
N GLU A 263 26.55 -18.60 -8.72
CA GLU A 263 25.17 -18.07 -8.52
C GLU A 263 24.77 -18.05 -7.04
N ASP A 264 25.21 -19.03 -6.24
CA ASP A 264 24.94 -19.04 -4.80
C ASP A 264 25.64 -17.88 -4.09
N ALA A 265 26.88 -17.54 -4.47
CA ALA A 265 27.57 -16.37 -3.94
C ALA A 265 26.88 -15.06 -4.34
N LYS A 266 26.41 -14.94 -5.59
CA LYS A 266 25.62 -13.78 -6.05
C LYS A 266 24.32 -13.65 -5.29
N ASN A 267 23.60 -14.75 -5.06
CA ASN A 267 22.33 -14.74 -4.32
C ASN A 267 22.54 -14.28 -2.86
N LEU A 268 23.58 -14.76 -2.21
CA LEU A 268 23.96 -14.31 -0.86
C LEU A 268 24.40 -12.84 -0.85
N PHE A 269 25.16 -12.41 -1.84
CA PHE A 269 25.53 -11.01 -2.00
C PHE A 269 24.30 -10.11 -2.18
N ASN A 270 23.36 -10.50 -3.04
CA ASN A 270 22.11 -9.79 -3.26
C ASN A 270 21.27 -9.70 -1.97
N ASN A 271 21.20 -10.81 -1.21
CA ASN A 271 20.54 -10.80 0.09
C ASN A 271 21.22 -9.83 1.07
N GLY A 272 22.56 -9.81 1.10
CA GLY A 272 23.33 -8.83 1.88
C GLY A 272 23.04 -7.39 1.50
N MET A 273 22.91 -7.09 0.19
CA MET A 273 22.52 -5.76 -0.30
C MET A 273 21.12 -5.37 0.16
N TRP A 274 20.14 -6.29 0.09
CA TRP A 274 18.79 -6.07 0.61
C TRP A 274 18.79 -5.78 2.11
N GLN A 275 19.53 -6.56 2.88
CA GLN A 275 19.65 -6.39 4.32
C GLN A 275 20.33 -5.07 4.69
N LEU A 276 21.38 -4.67 3.94
CA LEU A 276 22.05 -3.39 4.12
C LEU A 276 21.05 -2.21 3.97
N TYR A 277 20.22 -2.23 2.93
CA TYR A 277 19.25 -1.15 2.69
C TYR A 277 18.00 -1.22 3.56
N ASN A 278 17.74 -2.35 4.21
CA ASN A 278 16.75 -2.49 5.27
C ASN A 278 17.33 -2.27 6.67
N LEU A 279 18.55 -1.73 6.78
CA LEU A 279 19.23 -1.42 8.05
C LEU A 279 19.48 -2.66 8.95
N GLU A 280 19.45 -3.86 8.38
CA GLU A 280 19.69 -5.15 9.04
C GLU A 280 21.21 -5.48 8.97
N TRP A 281 22.06 -4.63 9.56
CA TRP A 281 23.50 -4.61 9.29
C TRP A 281 24.22 -5.88 9.73
N GLU A 282 23.87 -6.49 10.87
CA GLU A 282 24.46 -7.77 11.31
C GLU A 282 24.15 -8.88 10.29
N LEU A 283 22.91 -8.98 9.84
CA LEU A 283 22.49 -9.96 8.84
C LEU A 283 23.18 -9.71 7.49
N ALA A 284 23.33 -8.45 7.09
CA ALA A 284 24.04 -8.09 5.89
C ALA A 284 25.53 -8.50 5.95
N ASN A 285 26.19 -8.27 7.11
CA ASN A 285 27.55 -8.72 7.33
C ASN A 285 27.71 -10.24 7.18
N ASP A 286 26.75 -10.99 7.75
CA ASP A 286 26.75 -12.46 7.68
C ASP A 286 26.49 -12.97 6.26
N SER A 287 25.58 -12.34 5.53
CA SER A 287 25.29 -12.68 4.12
C SER A 287 26.48 -12.39 3.21
N PHE A 288 27.17 -11.26 3.38
CA PHE A 288 28.39 -11.01 2.64
C PHE A 288 29.53 -11.96 3.03
N ALA A 289 29.64 -12.33 4.31
CA ALA A 289 30.61 -13.34 4.74
C ALA A 289 30.32 -14.69 4.08
N ALA A 290 29.06 -15.14 4.06
CA ALA A 290 28.68 -16.39 3.42
C ALA A 290 28.92 -16.37 1.91
N ALA A 291 28.71 -15.23 1.24
CA ALA A 291 29.06 -15.06 -0.18
C ALA A 291 30.57 -15.23 -0.42
N ILE A 292 31.40 -14.65 0.45
CA ILE A 292 32.86 -14.78 0.44
C ILE A 292 33.31 -16.23 0.72
N ASP A 293 32.65 -16.93 1.62
CA ASP A 293 32.98 -18.33 1.93
C ASP A 293 32.75 -19.26 0.71
N ILE A 294 31.75 -18.93 -0.13
CA ILE A 294 31.49 -19.67 -1.38
C ILE A 294 32.43 -19.24 -2.49
N ASP A 295 32.67 -17.94 -2.65
CA ASP A 295 33.57 -17.37 -3.64
C ASP A 295 34.51 -16.37 -2.99
N ASN A 296 35.68 -16.84 -2.57
CA ASN A 296 36.67 -16.02 -1.89
C ASN A 296 37.40 -15.03 -2.84
N SER A 297 37.13 -15.08 -4.14
CA SER A 297 37.61 -14.11 -5.13
C SER A 297 36.63 -12.96 -5.40
N PHE A 298 35.43 -12.99 -4.82
CA PHE A 298 34.38 -11.97 -5.02
C PHE A 298 34.74 -10.65 -4.32
N ALA A 299 35.60 -9.87 -4.95
CA ALA A 299 36.18 -8.64 -4.41
C ALA A 299 35.13 -7.62 -3.90
N LEU A 300 34.01 -7.44 -4.64
CA LEU A 300 32.97 -6.49 -4.24
C LEU A 300 32.26 -6.94 -2.94
N ALA A 301 32.16 -8.26 -2.67
CA ALA A 301 31.56 -8.74 -1.43
C ALA A 301 32.37 -8.31 -0.19
N TYR A 302 33.72 -8.33 -0.29
CA TYR A 302 34.57 -7.78 0.77
C TYR A 302 34.37 -6.26 0.93
N ALA A 303 34.27 -5.49 -0.16
CA ALA A 303 34.07 -4.05 -0.09
C ALA A 303 32.74 -3.70 0.56
N MET A 304 31.65 -4.40 0.21
CA MET A 304 30.33 -4.18 0.82
C MET A 304 30.29 -4.64 2.27
N ARG A 305 31.01 -5.70 2.62
CA ARG A 305 31.19 -6.13 4.00
C ARG A 305 31.94 -5.08 4.84
N ALA A 306 32.97 -4.46 4.27
CA ALA A 306 33.66 -3.33 4.91
C ALA A 306 32.68 -2.19 5.20
N ARG A 307 31.85 -1.82 4.22
CA ARG A 307 30.83 -0.78 4.37
C ARG A 307 29.83 -1.09 5.49
N VAL A 308 29.37 -2.33 5.61
CA VAL A 308 28.50 -2.75 6.71
C VAL A 308 29.23 -2.65 8.07
N ASN A 309 30.52 -3.06 8.13
CA ASN A 309 31.33 -2.94 9.34
C ASN A 309 31.56 -1.48 9.76
N PHE A 310 31.54 -0.52 8.81
CA PHE A 310 31.53 0.90 9.15
C PHE A 310 30.28 1.29 9.95
N PHE A 311 29.08 0.88 9.52
CA PHE A 311 27.85 1.11 10.28
C PHE A 311 27.82 0.37 11.62
N LEU A 312 28.44 -0.81 11.70
CA LEU A 312 28.62 -1.57 12.96
C LEU A 312 29.74 -1.02 13.86
N GLN A 313 30.39 0.10 13.47
CA GLN A 313 31.49 0.75 14.20
C GLN A 313 32.68 -0.18 14.45
N ASN A 314 32.94 -1.13 13.55
CA ASN A 314 34.03 -2.10 13.64
C ASN A 314 35.18 -1.73 12.69
N GLN A 315 35.93 -0.68 13.04
CA GLN A 315 36.96 -0.08 12.19
C GLN A 315 38.03 -1.08 11.73
N GLY A 316 38.46 -2.01 12.60
CA GLY A 316 39.46 -3.00 12.22
C GLY A 316 39.00 -3.94 11.10
N LYS A 317 37.69 -4.25 11.08
CA LYS A 317 37.09 -5.05 10.00
C LYS A 317 36.87 -4.23 8.71
N VAL A 318 36.65 -2.93 8.83
CA VAL A 318 36.59 -2.03 7.66
C VAL A 318 37.92 -2.08 6.88
N GLU A 319 39.03 -1.83 7.57
CA GLU A 319 40.36 -1.82 6.96
C GLU A 319 40.73 -3.18 6.38
N GLU A 320 40.60 -4.27 7.17
CA GLU A 320 40.88 -5.64 6.74
C GLU A 320 40.14 -5.99 5.42
N ASN A 321 38.81 -5.74 5.38
CA ASN A 321 38.01 -6.11 4.22
C ASN A 321 38.29 -5.22 3.00
N LEU A 322 38.56 -3.92 3.18
CA LEU A 322 38.93 -3.03 2.08
C LEU A 322 40.28 -3.39 1.48
N ASP A 323 41.29 -3.71 2.29
CA ASP A 323 42.60 -4.15 1.81
C ASP A 323 42.48 -5.41 0.94
N ILE A 324 41.68 -6.38 1.37
CA ILE A 324 41.42 -7.59 0.59
C ILE A 324 40.69 -7.22 -0.71
N ALA A 325 39.63 -6.42 -0.66
CA ALA A 325 38.83 -6.02 -1.82
C ALA A 325 39.70 -5.31 -2.87
N VAL A 326 40.57 -4.36 -2.45
CA VAL A 326 41.47 -3.63 -3.32
C VAL A 326 42.49 -4.58 -3.94
N SER A 327 43.09 -5.48 -3.16
CA SER A 327 44.09 -6.45 -3.66
C SER A 327 43.53 -7.39 -4.74
N MET A 328 42.22 -7.72 -4.63
CA MET A 328 41.53 -8.62 -5.56
C MET A 328 40.77 -7.89 -6.69
N SER A 329 40.71 -6.56 -6.65
CA SER A 329 39.89 -5.74 -7.56
C SER A 329 40.18 -5.99 -9.05
N LEU A 330 41.40 -6.37 -9.41
CA LEU A 330 41.76 -6.68 -10.79
C LEU A 330 41.02 -7.90 -11.38
N ASN A 331 40.46 -8.76 -10.53
CA ASN A 331 39.64 -9.90 -10.94
C ASN A 331 38.15 -9.54 -11.10
N ALA A 332 37.76 -8.37 -10.63
CA ALA A 332 36.38 -7.87 -10.71
C ALA A 332 36.09 -7.18 -12.06
N SER A 333 34.82 -6.96 -12.38
CA SER A 333 34.41 -6.17 -13.53
C SER A 333 34.91 -4.72 -13.42
N ALA A 334 35.06 -4.02 -14.56
CA ALA A 334 35.52 -2.64 -14.56
C ALA A 334 34.62 -1.69 -13.74
N GLU A 335 33.35 -2.00 -13.63
CA GLU A 335 32.35 -1.30 -12.81
C GLU A 335 32.60 -1.54 -11.32
N GLU A 336 32.77 -2.79 -10.92
CA GLU A 336 33.06 -3.17 -9.53
C GLU A 336 34.41 -2.64 -9.06
N GLN A 337 35.43 -2.68 -9.93
CA GLN A 337 36.74 -2.06 -9.64
C GLN A 337 36.60 -0.59 -9.25
N LYS A 338 35.76 0.17 -10.01
CA LYS A 338 35.50 1.59 -9.69
C LYS A 338 34.79 1.77 -8.37
N MET A 339 33.83 0.89 -8.05
CA MET A 339 33.11 0.92 -6.76
C MET A 339 34.04 0.62 -5.60
N ILE A 340 34.85 -0.44 -5.70
CA ILE A 340 35.84 -0.85 -4.68
C ILE A 340 36.85 0.27 -4.41
N MET A 341 37.47 0.80 -5.47
CA MET A 341 38.45 1.86 -5.34
C MET A 341 37.89 3.16 -4.79
N ALA A 342 36.64 3.45 -5.12
CA ALA A 342 35.93 4.62 -4.59
C ALA A 342 35.62 4.48 -3.11
N LEU A 343 35.14 3.31 -2.67
CA LEU A 343 34.91 3.02 -1.24
C LEU A 343 36.18 3.10 -0.42
N ALA A 344 37.29 2.51 -0.93
CA ALA A 344 38.58 2.59 -0.27
C ALA A 344 39.06 4.05 -0.12
N LYS A 345 38.94 4.83 -1.18
CA LYS A 345 39.30 6.24 -1.17
C LYS A 345 38.45 7.06 -0.18
N ASP A 346 37.11 6.86 -0.19
CA ASP A 346 36.22 7.60 0.70
C ASP A 346 36.50 7.28 2.17
N THR A 347 36.90 6.04 2.47
CA THR A 347 37.28 5.61 3.82
C THR A 347 38.62 6.27 4.25
N GLU A 348 39.57 6.48 3.32
CA GLU A 348 40.88 7.07 3.59
C GLU A 348 40.79 8.59 3.78
N ASP A 349 40.10 9.30 2.89
CA ASP A 349 40.17 10.77 2.79
C ASP A 349 38.81 11.49 3.02
N GLY A 350 37.75 10.74 3.32
CA GLY A 350 36.41 11.29 3.59
C GLY A 350 35.77 11.94 2.35
N THR A 351 36.23 11.61 1.14
CA THR A 351 35.61 12.11 -0.09
C THR A 351 34.35 11.37 -0.43
N ASN A 352 33.51 11.95 -1.29
CA ASN A 352 32.28 11.35 -1.75
C ASN A 352 32.45 10.79 -3.18
N THR A 353 33.47 9.96 -3.39
CA THR A 353 33.85 9.42 -4.71
C THR A 353 32.89 8.29 -5.11
N PHE A 354 32.49 7.45 -4.16
CA PHE A 354 31.60 6.33 -4.39
C PHE A 354 30.27 6.78 -5.01
N ASN A 355 29.64 7.83 -4.46
CA ASN A 355 28.41 8.36 -5.00
C ASN A 355 28.52 8.81 -6.46
N ARG A 356 29.62 9.47 -6.82
CA ARG A 356 29.88 9.86 -8.22
C ARG A 356 30.06 8.66 -9.15
N VAL A 357 30.62 7.57 -8.64
CA VAL A 357 30.73 6.30 -9.40
C VAL A 357 29.33 5.72 -9.59
N VAL A 358 28.52 5.61 -8.52
CA VAL A 358 27.17 5.08 -8.57
C VAL A 358 26.28 5.88 -9.51
N GLU A 359 26.29 7.22 -9.48
CA GLU A 359 25.55 8.07 -10.42
C GLU A 359 25.88 7.79 -11.89
N ARG A 360 27.13 7.45 -12.20
CA ARG A 360 27.53 7.06 -13.57
C ARG A 360 27.02 5.67 -13.91
N LEU A 361 27.02 4.75 -12.93
CA LEU A 361 26.50 3.40 -13.11
C LEU A 361 25.00 3.37 -13.32
N VAL A 362 24.21 4.24 -12.65
CA VAL A 362 22.78 4.41 -12.90
C VAL A 362 22.49 4.77 -14.36
N ARG A 363 23.36 5.57 -15.01
CA ARG A 363 23.18 5.88 -16.44
C ARG A 363 23.41 4.66 -17.34
N LYS A 364 24.26 3.73 -16.93
CA LYS A 364 24.53 2.48 -17.66
C LYS A 364 23.51 1.38 -17.34
N TYR A 365 23.05 1.34 -16.10
CA TYR A 365 22.09 0.36 -15.58
C TYR A 365 20.86 1.09 -15.00
N PRO A 366 20.04 1.74 -15.84
CA PRO A 366 18.95 2.62 -15.39
C PRO A 366 17.84 1.89 -14.65
N ASP A 367 17.72 0.58 -14.82
CA ASP A 367 16.69 -0.25 -14.17
C ASP A 367 17.16 -0.85 -12.84
N SER A 368 18.43 -0.64 -12.45
CA SER A 368 18.96 -1.12 -11.18
C SER A 368 18.39 -0.36 -9.99
N SER A 369 17.51 -1.03 -9.23
CA SER A 369 16.92 -0.46 -8.00
C SER A 369 17.97 -0.18 -6.93
N PHE A 370 18.98 -1.04 -6.79
CA PHE A 370 20.08 -0.84 -5.84
C PHE A 370 20.89 0.42 -6.15
N LEU A 371 21.31 0.59 -7.40
CA LEU A 371 22.09 1.76 -7.79
C LEU A 371 21.27 3.05 -7.64
N ARG A 372 19.98 3.04 -8.02
CA ARG A 372 19.09 4.21 -7.83
C ARG A 372 18.89 4.53 -6.36
N PHE A 373 18.63 3.51 -5.54
CA PHE A 373 18.49 3.70 -4.10
C PHE A 373 19.76 4.26 -3.48
N GLU A 374 20.91 3.74 -3.91
CA GLU A 374 22.21 4.21 -3.45
C GLU A 374 22.41 5.72 -3.69
N THR A 375 21.97 6.25 -4.85
CA THR A 375 22.07 7.70 -5.10
C THR A 375 21.17 8.52 -4.17
N ILE A 376 20.07 7.96 -3.68
CA ILE A 376 19.21 8.62 -2.71
C ILE A 376 19.82 8.51 -1.31
N PHE A 377 20.18 7.28 -0.91
CA PHE A 377 20.71 6.97 0.41
C PHE A 377 22.01 7.75 0.71
N ALA A 378 22.88 7.84 -0.26
CA ALA A 378 24.16 8.53 -0.11
C ALA A 378 24.06 10.07 -0.05
N THR A 379 22.93 10.64 -0.45
CA THR A 379 22.70 12.09 -0.48
C THR A 379 21.51 12.51 0.40
N ILE A 380 20.96 11.59 1.19
CA ILE A 380 19.71 11.80 1.92
C ILE A 380 19.74 13.03 2.83
N ASP A 381 20.88 13.30 3.46
CA ASP A 381 21.07 14.45 4.34
C ASP A 381 21.24 15.78 3.57
N ASP A 382 21.60 15.71 2.30
CA ASP A 382 21.93 16.89 1.47
C ASP A 382 20.75 17.37 0.63
N ILE A 383 19.88 16.45 0.16
CA ILE A 383 18.85 16.76 -0.85
C ILE A 383 17.48 17.20 -0.26
N GLY A 384 17.29 17.00 1.03
CA GLY A 384 16.05 17.34 1.74
C GLY A 384 14.84 16.43 1.41
N PRO A 385 13.78 16.46 2.23
CA PRO A 385 12.70 15.48 2.17
C PRO A 385 11.90 15.50 0.85
N ASP A 386 11.72 16.65 0.22
CA ASP A 386 10.97 16.74 -1.05
C ASP A 386 11.69 16.01 -2.20
N ALA A 387 13.02 16.07 -2.25
CA ALA A 387 13.79 15.36 -3.25
C ALA A 387 13.85 13.85 -2.94
N VAL A 388 13.96 13.47 -1.66
CA VAL A 388 13.86 12.07 -1.22
C VAL A 388 12.50 11.48 -1.63
N LEU A 389 11.40 12.18 -1.38
CA LEU A 389 10.05 11.75 -1.75
C LEU A 389 9.90 11.60 -3.26
N ARG A 390 10.37 12.56 -4.04
CA ARG A 390 10.29 12.49 -5.52
C ARG A 390 11.05 11.27 -6.04
N ASN A 391 12.30 11.10 -5.62
CA ASN A 391 13.17 10.02 -6.08
C ASN A 391 12.68 8.65 -5.56
N GLY A 392 12.22 8.58 -4.30
CA GLY A 392 11.65 7.39 -3.69
C GLY A 392 10.36 6.94 -4.40
N LYS A 393 9.45 7.87 -4.72
CA LYS A 393 8.24 7.59 -5.49
C LYS A 393 8.56 7.08 -6.90
N ASP A 394 9.55 7.67 -7.57
CA ASP A 394 9.98 7.23 -8.89
C ASP A 394 10.58 5.82 -8.84
N LEU A 395 11.41 5.53 -7.83
CA LEU A 395 11.97 4.21 -7.60
C LEU A 395 10.88 3.18 -7.26
N TYR A 396 9.96 3.50 -6.35
CA TYR A 396 8.86 2.61 -5.97
C TYR A 396 7.91 2.34 -7.15
N ARG A 397 7.63 3.35 -7.98
CA ARG A 397 6.85 3.18 -9.22
C ARG A 397 7.56 2.27 -10.22
N MET A 398 8.89 2.40 -10.35
CA MET A 398 9.71 1.55 -11.22
C MET A 398 9.74 0.11 -10.73
N ASN A 399 9.91 -0.08 -9.42
CA ASN A 399 9.96 -1.39 -8.79
C ASN A 399 9.24 -1.39 -7.42
N PRO A 400 7.93 -1.69 -7.39
CA PRO A 400 7.16 -1.74 -6.15
C PRO A 400 7.61 -2.82 -5.16
N ASN A 401 8.39 -3.81 -5.61
CA ASN A 401 8.96 -4.82 -4.71
C ASN A 401 10.22 -4.34 -4.00
N PHE A 402 10.77 -3.19 -4.41
CA PHE A 402 11.92 -2.59 -3.75
C PHE A 402 11.46 -1.76 -2.53
N THR A 403 11.08 -2.45 -1.47
CA THR A 403 10.48 -1.88 -0.25
C THR A 403 11.37 -0.91 0.53
N PRO A 404 12.73 -0.89 0.43
CA PRO A 404 13.53 0.17 1.01
C PRO A 404 13.11 1.58 0.55
N ALA A 405 12.51 1.71 -0.64
CA ALA A 405 11.96 2.99 -1.10
C ALA A 405 10.80 3.48 -0.22
N LEU A 406 9.94 2.58 0.28
CA LEU A 406 8.86 2.92 1.21
C LEU A 406 9.41 3.43 2.54
N ASN A 407 10.49 2.80 3.03
CA ASN A 407 11.13 3.19 4.27
C ASN A 407 11.63 4.63 4.23
N ILE A 408 12.45 4.99 3.23
CA ILE A 408 12.95 6.36 3.10
C ILE A 408 11.85 7.38 2.85
N MET A 409 10.80 7.01 2.12
CA MET A 409 9.64 7.88 1.91
C MET A 409 8.89 8.12 3.23
N GLY A 410 8.69 7.08 4.05
CA GLY A 410 8.08 7.20 5.37
C GLY A 410 8.81 8.19 6.26
N TYR A 411 10.14 8.09 6.37
CA TYR A 411 10.93 9.04 7.14
C TYR A 411 10.93 10.46 6.54
N ALA A 412 10.94 10.59 5.21
CA ALA A 412 10.83 11.90 4.57
C ALA A 412 9.46 12.56 4.82
N TYR A 413 8.38 11.78 4.90
CA TYR A 413 7.07 12.28 5.32
C TYR A 413 7.05 12.69 6.80
N LEU A 414 7.71 11.92 7.70
CA LEU A 414 7.85 12.32 9.11
C LEU A 414 8.58 13.67 9.25
N GLN A 415 9.67 13.88 8.50
CA GLN A 415 10.38 15.16 8.49
C GLN A 415 9.52 16.35 8.03
N LYS A 416 8.48 16.07 7.23
CA LYS A 416 7.52 17.07 6.75
C LYS A 416 6.27 17.18 7.63
N GLU A 417 6.19 16.41 8.70
CA GLU A 417 5.00 16.30 9.57
C GLU A 417 3.74 15.83 8.80
N GLU A 418 3.94 15.14 7.66
CA GLU A 418 2.87 14.50 6.87
C GLU A 418 2.58 13.10 7.43
N TYR A 419 2.06 13.04 8.65
CA TYR A 419 1.93 11.80 9.44
C TYR A 419 1.09 10.71 8.78
N ASP A 420 -0.02 11.06 8.12
CA ASP A 420 -0.86 10.07 7.43
C ASP A 420 -0.10 9.37 6.29
N ASN A 421 0.66 10.14 5.50
CA ASN A 421 1.47 9.60 4.40
C ASN A 421 2.65 8.76 4.94
N ALA A 422 3.23 9.13 6.08
CA ALA A 422 4.27 8.36 6.75
C ALA A 422 3.72 7.01 7.23
N LYS A 423 2.58 7.01 7.91
CA LYS A 423 1.89 5.79 8.38
C LYS A 423 1.61 4.85 7.21
N GLU A 424 1.01 5.35 6.14
CA GLU A 424 0.70 4.57 4.94
C GLU A 424 1.95 3.91 4.35
N SER A 425 3.06 4.66 4.24
CA SER A 425 4.32 4.14 3.71
C SER A 425 4.89 3.00 4.56
N PHE A 426 4.93 3.16 5.88
CA PHE A 426 5.45 2.14 6.79
C PHE A 426 4.51 0.93 6.91
N GLN A 427 3.19 1.13 6.91
CA GLN A 427 2.24 0.02 6.89
C GLN A 427 2.33 -0.79 5.59
N GLU A 428 2.51 -0.13 4.44
CA GLU A 428 2.75 -0.82 3.17
C GLU A 428 4.05 -1.63 3.22
N GLN A 429 5.11 -1.09 3.84
CA GLN A 429 6.36 -1.83 4.04
C GLN A 429 6.15 -3.07 4.92
N VAL A 430 5.40 -2.95 6.04
CA VAL A 430 5.04 -4.09 6.89
C VAL A 430 4.25 -5.15 6.10
N ARG A 431 3.24 -4.74 5.33
CA ARG A 431 2.45 -5.67 4.50
C ARG A 431 3.31 -6.49 3.54
N ARG A 432 4.29 -5.84 2.91
CA ARG A 432 5.17 -6.50 1.93
C ARG A 432 6.31 -7.28 2.55
N GLN A 433 6.68 -6.99 3.78
CA GLN A 433 7.84 -7.56 4.49
C GLN A 433 7.50 -7.95 5.93
N SER A 434 6.34 -8.55 6.17
CA SER A 434 5.89 -8.96 7.50
C SER A 434 6.84 -9.91 8.24
N GLY A 435 7.71 -10.61 7.50
CA GLY A 435 8.77 -11.47 8.04
C GLY A 435 10.10 -10.76 8.36
N LYS A 436 10.17 -9.42 8.26
CA LYS A 436 11.38 -8.62 8.50
C LYS A 436 11.22 -7.69 9.68
N ALA A 437 12.30 -7.45 10.42
CA ALA A 437 12.29 -6.66 11.65
C ALA A 437 12.18 -5.14 11.39
N ASN A 438 12.93 -4.62 10.40
CA ASN A 438 13.01 -3.19 10.16
C ASN A 438 11.65 -2.50 9.87
N PRO A 439 10.70 -3.08 9.10
CA PRO A 439 9.39 -2.47 8.91
C PRO A 439 8.63 -2.16 10.21
N TYR A 440 8.73 -3.05 11.19
CA TYR A 440 8.11 -2.84 12.50
C TYR A 440 8.84 -1.79 13.32
N ASP A 441 10.17 -1.72 13.26
CA ASP A 441 10.95 -0.66 13.89
C ASP A 441 10.56 0.72 13.35
N SER A 442 10.47 0.86 12.03
CA SER A 442 10.08 2.11 11.37
C SER A 442 8.64 2.53 11.71
N LEU A 443 7.72 1.57 11.82
CA LEU A 443 6.36 1.86 12.27
C LEU A 443 6.33 2.24 13.76
N GLY A 444 7.20 1.68 14.57
CA GLY A 444 7.44 2.12 15.96
C GLY A 444 7.93 3.57 16.03
N ASP A 445 8.87 3.97 15.17
CA ASP A 445 9.34 5.36 15.08
C ASP A 445 8.22 6.33 14.65
N TYR A 446 7.32 5.89 13.76
CA TYR A 446 6.12 6.66 13.43
C TYR A 446 5.26 6.91 14.68
N TYR A 447 4.90 5.86 15.43
CA TYR A 447 4.06 6.03 16.62
C TYR A 447 4.75 6.85 17.71
N LEU A 448 6.07 6.76 17.83
CA LEU A 448 6.84 7.63 18.72
C LEU A 448 6.74 9.11 18.28
N SER A 449 6.76 9.38 16.98
CA SER A 449 6.67 10.74 16.43
C SER A 449 5.29 11.38 16.64
N VAL A 450 4.24 10.59 16.81
CA VAL A 450 2.88 11.06 17.13
C VAL A 450 2.55 10.89 18.62
N GLU A 451 3.56 10.67 19.46
CA GLU A 451 3.48 10.56 20.93
C GLU A 451 2.61 9.37 21.44
N ASP A 452 2.35 8.36 20.59
CA ASP A 452 1.69 7.11 20.98
C ASP A 452 2.75 6.09 21.47
N ASN A 453 3.20 6.29 22.70
CA ASN A 453 4.26 5.50 23.31
C ASN A 453 3.88 4.01 23.48
N ASP A 454 2.59 3.70 23.68
CA ASP A 454 2.13 2.32 23.84
C ASP A 454 2.20 1.55 22.52
N MET A 455 1.76 2.14 21.43
CA MET A 455 1.90 1.56 20.11
C MET A 455 3.37 1.51 19.65
N ALA A 456 4.15 2.55 19.91
CA ALA A 456 5.58 2.55 19.63
C ALA A 456 6.30 1.38 20.34
N LEU A 457 6.04 1.19 21.64
CA LEU A 457 6.60 0.08 22.42
C LEU A 457 6.22 -1.28 21.82
N ARG A 458 4.95 -1.47 21.46
CA ARG A 458 4.45 -2.71 20.86
C ARG A 458 5.23 -3.07 19.58
N TYR A 459 5.41 -2.10 18.69
CA TYR A 459 6.09 -2.33 17.41
C TYR A 459 7.60 -2.54 17.58
N PHE A 460 8.25 -1.80 18.48
CA PHE A 460 9.66 -2.05 18.82
C PHE A 460 9.88 -3.42 19.48
N GLU A 461 8.97 -3.88 20.37
CA GLU A 461 9.02 -5.23 20.91
C GLU A 461 8.88 -6.31 19.84
N GLN A 462 8.00 -6.08 18.86
CA GLN A 462 7.87 -6.99 17.72
C GLN A 462 9.16 -7.04 16.90
N SER A 463 9.76 -5.90 16.58
CA SER A 463 11.01 -5.80 15.84
C SER A 463 12.19 -6.43 16.60
N ALA A 464 12.33 -6.13 17.90
CA ALA A 464 13.35 -6.73 18.78
C ALA A 464 13.21 -8.25 18.84
N LYS A 465 11.99 -8.77 18.97
CA LYS A 465 11.71 -10.21 18.95
C LYS A 465 12.14 -10.88 17.63
N MET A 466 12.14 -10.13 16.54
CA MET A 466 12.63 -10.57 15.23
C MET A 466 14.15 -10.41 15.05
N GLY A 467 14.85 -9.90 16.08
CA GLY A 467 16.31 -9.85 16.15
C GLY A 467 16.95 -8.51 15.80
N LEU A 468 16.20 -7.42 15.64
CA LEU A 468 16.79 -6.09 15.40
C LEU A 468 17.24 -5.47 16.72
N LYS A 469 18.56 -5.43 16.95
CA LYS A 469 19.14 -4.90 18.20
C LYS A 469 18.87 -3.43 18.47
N ALA A 470 18.73 -2.62 17.40
CA ALA A 470 18.38 -1.20 17.54
C ALA A 470 17.04 -1.03 18.28
N SER A 471 16.07 -1.90 18.00
CA SER A 471 14.76 -1.89 18.66
C SER A 471 14.83 -2.29 20.14
N GLU A 472 15.75 -3.16 20.54
CA GLU A 472 15.93 -3.53 21.97
C GLU A 472 16.22 -2.30 22.81
N SER A 473 17.13 -1.42 22.38
CA SER A 473 17.47 -0.19 23.11
C SER A 473 16.31 0.82 23.17
N LYS A 474 15.47 0.87 22.11
CA LYS A 474 14.27 1.71 22.09
C LYS A 474 13.20 1.19 23.07
N VAL A 475 13.03 -0.14 23.15
CA VAL A 475 12.14 -0.82 24.10
C VAL A 475 12.56 -0.51 25.55
N ASP A 476 13.84 -0.65 25.89
CA ASP A 476 14.36 -0.38 27.22
C ASP A 476 14.17 1.10 27.61
N SER A 477 14.38 2.01 26.67
CA SER A 477 14.19 3.45 26.89
C SER A 477 12.72 3.78 27.18
N LEU A 478 11.76 3.27 26.40
CA LEU A 478 10.33 3.53 26.61
C LEU A 478 9.82 2.90 27.92
N LYS A 479 10.26 1.68 28.28
CA LYS A 479 9.92 1.06 29.55
C LYS A 479 10.43 1.88 30.74
N SER A 480 11.66 2.38 30.66
CA SER A 480 12.23 3.25 31.71
C SER A 480 11.47 4.58 31.87
N LEU A 481 10.99 5.17 30.78
CA LEU A 481 10.14 6.37 30.84
C LEU A 481 8.81 6.08 31.53
N ARG A 482 8.11 5.02 31.15
CA ARG A 482 6.84 4.59 31.75
C ARG A 482 6.96 4.28 33.25
N ASP A 483 8.05 3.64 33.66
CA ASP A 483 8.29 3.33 35.08
C ASP A 483 8.53 4.61 35.92
N LYS A 484 9.13 5.65 35.35
CA LYS A 484 9.29 6.94 36.01
C LYS A 484 7.94 7.66 36.16
N GLU A 485 7.12 7.70 35.10
CA GLU A 485 5.79 8.33 35.13
C GLU A 485 4.86 7.65 36.16
N ASN A 486 4.93 6.32 36.29
CA ASN A 486 4.16 5.57 37.28
C ASN A 486 4.66 5.78 38.74
N ASN A 487 5.93 6.15 38.94
CA ASN A 487 6.49 6.42 40.27
C ASN A 487 6.27 7.88 40.73
N ASP A 488 6.03 8.80 39.80
CA ASP A 488 5.81 10.22 40.07
C ASP A 488 4.30 10.57 40.18
N SER A 489 3.39 9.62 39.91
CA SER A 489 1.93 9.71 40.02
C SER A 489 1.44 9.05 41.31
#